data_4b406b9411cdc830e35a64d16ff2a110
#
_entry.id   4b406b9411cdc830e35a64d16ff2a110
#
_cell.length_a   1.000
_cell.length_b   1.000
_cell.length_c   1.000
_cell.angle_alpha   90.00
_cell.angle_beta   90.00
_cell.angle_gamma   90.00
#
_symmetry.space_group_name_H-M   'P 1'
#
loop_
_entity.id
_entity.type
_entity.pdbx_description
1 polymer ?
#
loop_
_entity_poly.entity_id
_entity_poly.type
_entity_poly.pdbx_seq_one_letter_code
_entity_poly.pdbx_strand_id
1 'polypeptide(L)'
;MIDKLRGDVMSVLDVVPSGASLAVGGFGSSGRPDTLLDALCDLDRRDLHLIVNNVGSDFTGVGRMLAEGRIRRLTASFPVLPEFYDEYFAGRVELELVPQGTLAERLRAGGAGIPAFYTPTSAGTMLSDGTFPLRYTGDRATAEFLPQRELRDFGGRAHVLEYGIVADFGLVKAFQGDRKGNLRFHLSARNFNPLAGMAGRRVFAEVQHLVVVDGLDPDDIHLPGVFVDDVLLASDAAPKQATIAGVS
;
A
#
# COMPACT_ATOMS: atom_id res chain seq x y z
N MET A 1 11.76 -4.28 27.16
CA MET A 1 10.46 -4.21 26.46
C MET A 1 10.75 -3.60 25.08
N ILE A 2 10.25 -4.19 24.00
CA ILE A 2 10.41 -3.62 22.64
C ILE A 2 9.53 -2.37 22.56
N ASP A 3 10.13 -1.22 22.25
CA ASP A 3 9.42 0.05 22.04
C ASP A 3 9.62 0.49 20.59
N LYS A 4 8.54 0.51 19.82
CA LYS A 4 8.51 0.88 18.40
C LYS A 4 8.01 2.30 18.16
N LEU A 5 7.57 3.02 19.21
CA LEU A 5 7.14 4.41 19.08
C LEU A 5 8.32 5.31 18.71
N ARG A 6 8.13 6.14 17.70
CA ARG A 6 9.09 7.14 17.24
C ARG A 6 8.48 8.54 17.28
N GLY A 7 9.31 9.53 17.55
CA GLY A 7 8.86 10.92 17.70
C GLY A 7 8.95 11.74 16.43
N ASP A 8 9.86 11.40 15.52
CA ASP A 8 10.13 12.19 14.32
C ASP A 8 9.98 11.36 13.05
N VAL A 9 8.96 11.69 12.26
CA VAL A 9 8.63 11.00 11.03
C VAL A 9 9.72 11.13 9.97
N MET A 10 10.36 12.31 9.88
CA MET A 10 11.39 12.59 8.87
C MET A 10 12.62 11.70 9.10
N SER A 11 13.11 11.63 10.33
CA SER A 11 14.27 10.81 10.66
C SER A 11 13.99 9.31 10.49
N VAL A 12 12.76 8.86 10.75
CA VAL A 12 12.36 7.44 10.58
C VAL A 12 12.29 7.07 9.12
N LEU A 13 11.73 7.95 8.26
CA LEU A 13 11.57 7.69 6.84
C LEU A 13 12.83 8.00 6.00
N ASP A 14 13.86 8.59 6.58
CA ASP A 14 15.12 8.86 5.88
C ASP A 14 15.81 7.60 5.33
N VAL A 15 15.50 6.45 5.92
CA VAL A 15 16.00 5.13 5.44
C VAL A 15 15.35 4.67 4.13
N VAL A 16 14.25 5.30 3.69
CA VAL A 16 13.58 4.95 2.43
C VAL A 16 14.34 5.60 1.28
N PRO A 17 15.00 4.85 0.39
CA PRO A 17 15.71 5.44 -0.74
C PRO A 17 14.75 5.80 -1.88
N SER A 18 15.18 6.67 -2.78
CA SER A 18 14.55 6.78 -4.10
C SER A 18 14.62 5.44 -4.83
N GLY A 19 13.62 5.13 -5.64
CA GLY A 19 13.50 3.84 -6.33
C GLY A 19 12.86 2.72 -5.52
N ALA A 20 12.58 2.94 -4.22
CA ALA A 20 11.97 1.93 -3.36
C ALA A 20 10.55 1.53 -3.79
N SER A 21 10.16 0.29 -3.48
CA SER A 21 8.80 -0.20 -3.61
C SER A 21 8.04 -0.04 -2.28
N LEU A 22 6.84 0.55 -2.35
CA LEU A 22 6.01 0.89 -1.20
C LEU A 22 4.64 0.22 -1.31
N ALA A 23 4.30 -0.71 -0.42
CA ALA A 23 2.94 -1.19 -0.23
C ALA A 23 2.19 -0.20 0.68
N VAL A 24 1.18 0.48 0.14
CA VAL A 24 0.47 1.55 0.84
C VAL A 24 -0.94 1.12 1.16
N GLY A 25 -1.31 1.19 2.43
CA GLY A 25 -2.67 0.95 2.90
C GLY A 25 -3.64 2.04 2.44
N GLY A 26 -4.93 1.76 2.60
CA GLY A 26 -5.99 2.70 2.26
C GLY A 26 -6.83 2.30 1.06
N PHE A 27 -8.01 2.93 0.97
CA PHE A 27 -8.94 2.86 -0.14
C PHE A 27 -9.51 4.26 -0.36
N GLY A 28 -9.14 4.94 -1.45
CA GLY A 28 -9.35 6.38 -1.57
C GLY A 28 -8.65 7.13 -0.45
N SER A 29 -9.35 8.00 0.24
CA SER A 29 -8.83 8.69 1.43
C SER A 29 -9.02 7.89 2.73
N SER A 30 -9.82 6.81 2.71
CA SER A 30 -10.11 6.03 3.92
C SER A 30 -8.90 5.19 4.33
N GLY A 31 -8.30 5.51 5.49
CA GLY A 31 -7.14 4.78 6.02
C GLY A 31 -5.85 4.99 5.25
N ARG A 32 -5.73 6.05 4.44
CA ARG A 32 -4.50 6.40 3.73
C ARG A 32 -3.49 7.00 4.71
N PRO A 33 -2.23 6.58 4.70
CA PRO A 33 -1.18 7.06 5.61
C PRO A 33 -0.58 8.39 5.12
N ASP A 34 -1.36 9.46 5.17
CA ASP A 34 -0.99 10.76 4.58
C ASP A 34 0.23 11.39 5.26
N THR A 35 0.38 11.24 6.59
CA THR A 35 1.57 11.74 7.31
C THR A 35 2.86 11.13 6.77
N LEU A 36 2.86 9.81 6.50
CA LEU A 36 4.02 9.11 5.97
C LEU A 36 4.29 9.48 4.51
N LEU A 37 3.23 9.59 3.70
CA LEU A 37 3.35 9.96 2.28
C LEU A 37 3.85 11.39 2.11
N ASP A 38 3.34 12.34 2.89
CA ASP A 38 3.78 13.73 2.86
C ASP A 38 5.24 13.86 3.29
N ALA A 39 5.66 13.15 4.33
CA ALA A 39 7.06 13.15 4.76
C ALA A 39 8.01 12.60 3.69
N LEU A 40 7.60 11.58 2.91
CA LEU A 40 8.40 11.11 1.77
C LEU A 40 8.51 12.15 0.65
N CYS A 41 7.46 12.94 0.44
CA CYS A 41 7.53 14.09 -0.46
C CYS A 41 8.51 15.14 0.05
N ASP A 42 8.45 15.49 1.34
CA ASP A 42 9.32 16.49 1.96
C ASP A 42 10.79 16.04 2.00
N LEU A 43 11.05 14.71 2.07
CA LEU A 43 12.38 14.09 1.93
C LEU A 43 12.85 13.98 0.47
N ASP A 44 12.10 14.51 -0.49
CA ASP A 44 12.38 14.47 -1.93
C ASP A 44 12.62 13.05 -2.49
N ARG A 45 11.90 12.04 -1.98
CA ARG A 45 12.01 10.67 -2.49
C ARG A 45 11.34 10.56 -3.85
N ARG A 46 12.06 10.00 -4.86
CA ARG A 46 11.66 9.94 -6.27
C ARG A 46 11.76 8.53 -6.83
N ASP A 47 11.29 8.34 -8.04
CA ASP A 47 11.33 7.07 -8.78
C ASP A 47 10.66 5.91 -8.04
N LEU A 48 9.67 6.20 -7.21
CA LEU A 48 9.03 5.24 -6.33
C LEU A 48 8.12 4.29 -7.11
N HIS A 49 8.08 3.02 -6.71
CA HIS A 49 7.09 2.06 -7.14
C HIS A 49 6.00 1.95 -6.06
N LEU A 50 4.84 2.53 -6.31
CA LEU A 50 3.71 2.45 -5.39
C LEU A 50 2.82 1.25 -5.72
N ILE A 51 2.49 0.47 -4.69
CA ILE A 51 1.55 -0.64 -4.74
C ILE A 51 0.37 -0.24 -3.86
N VAL A 52 -0.72 0.19 -4.49
CA VAL A 52 -1.87 0.82 -3.84
C VAL A 52 -3.18 0.34 -4.45
N ASN A 53 -4.29 0.47 -3.75
CA ASN A 53 -5.59 0.22 -4.37
C ASN A 53 -5.90 1.24 -5.47
N ASN A 54 -5.72 2.54 -5.19
CA ASN A 54 -5.90 3.64 -6.13
C ASN A 54 -5.08 4.88 -5.72
N VAL A 55 -5.03 5.88 -6.61
CA VAL A 55 -4.30 7.15 -6.38
C VAL A 55 -5.07 8.10 -5.45
N GLY A 56 -6.36 7.87 -5.24
CA GLY A 56 -7.27 8.83 -4.62
C GLY A 56 -7.94 9.74 -5.66
N SER A 57 -8.76 10.66 -5.19
CA SER A 57 -9.51 11.62 -6.04
C SER A 57 -9.07 13.08 -5.81
N ASP A 58 -7.96 13.27 -5.12
CA ASP A 58 -7.42 14.58 -4.72
C ASP A 58 -5.90 14.60 -4.84
N PHE A 59 -5.30 15.78 -4.68
CA PHE A 59 -3.86 15.99 -4.71
C PHE A 59 -3.23 15.93 -3.30
N THR A 60 -3.70 15.01 -2.46
CA THR A 60 -3.09 14.69 -1.16
C THR A 60 -2.51 13.28 -1.17
N GLY A 61 -1.58 12.98 -0.30
CA GLY A 61 -0.96 11.66 -0.20
C GLY A 61 -0.41 11.15 -1.54
N VAL A 62 -0.97 10.05 -2.08
CA VAL A 62 -0.53 9.47 -3.37
C VAL A 62 -0.76 10.44 -4.53
N GLY A 63 -1.85 11.23 -4.52
CA GLY A 63 -2.12 12.27 -5.53
C GLY A 63 -1.07 13.38 -5.51
N ARG A 64 -0.58 13.79 -4.33
CA ARG A 64 0.55 14.73 -4.19
C ARG A 64 1.83 14.13 -4.79
N MET A 65 2.13 12.88 -4.47
CA MET A 65 3.31 12.19 -5.03
C MET A 65 3.28 12.12 -6.55
N LEU A 66 2.09 11.91 -7.14
CA LEU A 66 1.88 11.94 -8.58
C LEU A 66 2.14 13.34 -9.15
N ALA A 67 1.50 14.38 -8.59
CA ALA A 67 1.63 15.77 -9.06
C ALA A 67 3.08 16.29 -8.98
N GLU A 68 3.86 15.82 -8.01
CA GLU A 68 5.27 16.17 -7.85
C GLU A 68 6.23 15.27 -8.66
N GLY A 69 5.69 14.36 -9.51
CA GLY A 69 6.50 13.49 -10.37
C GLY A 69 7.39 12.51 -9.62
N ARG A 70 6.91 11.97 -8.50
CA ARG A 70 7.70 11.09 -7.62
C ARG A 70 7.50 9.61 -7.92
N ILE A 71 6.48 9.27 -8.71
CA ILE A 71 6.08 7.91 -9.00
C ILE A 71 6.64 7.48 -10.35
N ARG A 72 7.50 6.47 -10.37
CA ARG A 72 7.95 5.81 -11.60
C ARG A 72 6.96 4.73 -12.04
N ARG A 73 6.44 3.96 -11.10
CA ARG A 73 5.53 2.83 -11.37
C ARG A 73 4.38 2.79 -10.38
N LEU A 74 3.21 2.54 -10.88
CA LEU A 74 2.02 2.30 -10.09
C LEU A 74 1.52 0.87 -10.35
N THR A 75 1.40 0.05 -9.31
CA THR A 75 0.63 -1.20 -9.31
C THR A 75 -0.66 -0.93 -8.57
N ALA A 76 -1.78 -0.89 -9.29
CA ALA A 76 -3.08 -0.48 -8.73
C ALA A 76 -4.25 -1.21 -9.37
N SER A 77 -5.39 -1.20 -8.65
CA SER A 77 -6.62 -1.80 -9.18
C SER A 77 -7.48 -0.80 -9.95
N PHE A 78 -7.43 0.47 -9.58
CA PHE A 78 -8.26 1.50 -10.21
C PHE A 78 -7.67 2.91 -9.99
N PRO A 79 -6.80 3.39 -10.89
CA PRO A 79 -6.37 4.79 -10.87
C PRO A 79 -7.58 5.70 -11.15
N VAL A 80 -8.01 6.47 -10.16
CA VAL A 80 -9.25 7.29 -10.23
C VAL A 80 -8.98 8.67 -10.80
N LEU A 81 -7.81 9.25 -10.47
CA LEU A 81 -7.45 10.63 -10.79
C LEU A 81 -7.20 10.79 -12.30
N PRO A 82 -7.91 11.67 -13.02
CA PRO A 82 -7.72 11.88 -14.47
C PRO A 82 -6.27 12.22 -14.83
N GLU A 83 -5.60 13.02 -14.03
CA GLU A 83 -4.21 13.47 -14.22
C GLU A 83 -3.23 12.30 -14.20
N PHE A 84 -3.57 11.19 -13.55
CA PHE A 84 -2.78 9.97 -13.64
C PHE A 84 -2.68 9.47 -15.08
N TYR A 85 -3.77 9.51 -15.82
CA TYR A 85 -3.79 9.04 -17.21
C TYR A 85 -3.00 9.96 -18.13
N ASP A 86 -2.91 11.26 -17.84
CA ASP A 86 -2.06 12.19 -18.58
C ASP A 86 -0.57 11.83 -18.40
N GLU A 87 -0.16 11.51 -17.17
CA GLU A 87 1.21 11.06 -16.86
C GLU A 87 1.51 9.70 -17.50
N TYR A 88 0.55 8.77 -17.44
CA TYR A 88 0.67 7.43 -18.00
C TYR A 88 0.79 7.47 -19.52
N PHE A 89 -0.12 8.19 -20.21
CA PHE A 89 -0.09 8.32 -21.67
C PHE A 89 1.09 9.14 -22.19
N ALA A 90 1.64 10.00 -21.37
CA ALA A 90 2.89 10.72 -21.68
C ALA A 90 4.15 9.86 -21.46
N GLY A 91 4.00 8.63 -20.95
CA GLY A 91 5.11 7.71 -20.70
C GLY A 91 5.94 8.04 -19.46
N ARG A 92 5.44 8.92 -18.58
CA ARG A 92 6.16 9.31 -17.37
C ARG A 92 5.93 8.38 -16.18
N VAL A 93 4.82 7.64 -16.19
CA VAL A 93 4.48 6.65 -15.14
C VAL A 93 4.13 5.32 -15.81
N GLU A 94 4.66 4.22 -15.26
CA GLU A 94 4.26 2.86 -15.62
C GLU A 94 2.99 2.46 -14.86
N LEU A 95 2.09 1.71 -15.50
CA LEU A 95 0.90 1.15 -14.88
C LEU A 95 0.88 -0.38 -14.97
N GLU A 96 0.98 -1.06 -13.84
CA GLU A 96 0.57 -2.44 -13.70
C GLU A 96 -0.86 -2.47 -13.16
N LEU A 97 -1.84 -2.60 -14.05
CA LEU A 97 -3.24 -2.73 -13.65
C LEU A 97 -3.51 -4.16 -13.16
N VAL A 98 -4.04 -4.28 -11.95
CA VAL A 98 -4.32 -5.56 -11.29
C VAL A 98 -5.76 -5.55 -10.76
N PRO A 99 -6.59 -6.58 -11.05
CA PRO A 99 -7.92 -6.65 -10.46
C PRO A 99 -7.85 -6.58 -8.93
N GLN A 100 -8.78 -5.85 -8.31
CA GLN A 100 -8.70 -5.48 -6.89
C GLN A 100 -8.55 -6.68 -5.95
N GLY A 101 -9.35 -7.73 -6.14
CA GLY A 101 -9.23 -8.95 -5.34
C GLY A 101 -7.89 -9.67 -5.56
N THR A 102 -7.37 -9.63 -6.79
CA THR A 102 -6.04 -10.19 -7.11
C THR A 102 -4.93 -9.37 -6.46
N LEU A 103 -5.03 -8.04 -6.45
CA LEU A 103 -4.06 -7.18 -5.76
C LEU A 103 -4.05 -7.47 -4.25
N ALA A 104 -5.22 -7.60 -3.63
CA ALA A 104 -5.34 -7.96 -2.22
C ALA A 104 -4.70 -9.32 -1.93
N GLU A 105 -4.96 -10.33 -2.76
CA GLU A 105 -4.41 -11.67 -2.59
C GLU A 105 -2.89 -11.72 -2.87
N ARG A 106 -2.39 -10.96 -3.85
CA ARG A 106 -0.94 -10.85 -4.11
C ARG A 106 -0.19 -10.27 -2.91
N LEU A 107 -0.74 -9.23 -2.25
CA LEU A 107 -0.17 -8.66 -1.02
C LEU A 107 -0.24 -9.67 0.13
N ARG A 108 -1.40 -10.34 0.31
CA ARG A 108 -1.54 -11.38 1.33
C ARG A 108 -0.56 -12.53 1.12
N ALA A 109 -0.46 -13.05 -0.11
CA ALA A 109 0.42 -14.14 -0.46
C ALA A 109 1.88 -13.79 -0.19
N GLY A 110 2.35 -12.61 -0.66
CA GLY A 110 3.70 -12.14 -0.39
C GLY A 110 4.00 -12.03 1.10
N GLY A 111 3.10 -11.41 1.86
CA GLY A 111 3.21 -11.27 3.31
C GLY A 111 3.18 -12.59 4.09
N ALA A 112 2.58 -13.64 3.52
CA ALA A 112 2.54 -14.99 4.07
C ALA A 112 3.69 -15.89 3.56
N GLY A 113 4.60 -15.37 2.73
CA GLY A 113 5.68 -16.17 2.14
C GLY A 113 5.22 -17.11 1.02
N ILE A 114 4.01 -16.91 0.48
CA ILE A 114 3.48 -17.68 -0.66
C ILE A 114 3.97 -17.02 -1.95
N PRO A 115 4.81 -17.69 -2.75
CA PRO A 115 5.47 -17.04 -3.90
C PRO A 115 4.49 -16.74 -5.05
N ALA A 116 3.48 -17.58 -5.24
CA ALA A 116 2.52 -17.45 -6.33
C ALA A 116 1.24 -18.26 -6.07
N PHE A 117 0.17 -17.93 -6.80
CA PHE A 117 -1.10 -18.66 -6.77
C PHE A 117 -1.79 -18.54 -8.12
N TYR A 118 -2.77 -19.40 -8.37
CA TYR A 118 -3.61 -19.34 -9.57
C TYR A 118 -4.99 -18.75 -9.26
N THR A 119 -5.48 -17.87 -10.14
CA THR A 119 -6.81 -17.26 -10.04
C THR A 119 -7.49 -17.24 -11.39
N PRO A 120 -8.81 -17.48 -11.48
CA PRO A 120 -9.54 -17.33 -12.74
C PRO A 120 -9.73 -15.87 -13.17
N THR A 121 -9.46 -14.91 -12.28
CA THR A 121 -9.63 -13.49 -12.56
C THR A 121 -8.61 -13.03 -13.60
N SER A 122 -9.06 -12.27 -14.59
CA SER A 122 -8.30 -11.78 -15.74
C SER A 122 -7.91 -12.83 -16.82
N ALA A 123 -8.20 -14.11 -16.63
CA ALA A 123 -7.93 -15.10 -17.68
C ALA A 123 -8.65 -14.73 -19.00
N GLY A 124 -7.91 -14.73 -20.11
CA GLY A 124 -8.42 -14.36 -21.43
C GLY A 124 -8.65 -12.85 -21.66
N THR A 125 -8.06 -12.01 -20.83
CA THR A 125 -8.06 -10.55 -21.01
C THR A 125 -6.66 -10.04 -21.34
N MET A 126 -6.55 -8.78 -21.77
CA MET A 126 -5.27 -8.13 -22.05
C MET A 126 -4.32 -8.08 -20.84
N LEU A 127 -4.81 -8.27 -19.62
CA LEU A 127 -3.98 -8.38 -18.42
C LEU A 127 -3.24 -9.72 -18.33
N SER A 128 -3.69 -10.73 -19.08
CA SER A 128 -3.08 -12.07 -19.07
C SER A 128 -2.39 -12.45 -20.38
N ASP A 129 -2.78 -11.84 -21.51
CA ASP A 129 -2.25 -12.19 -22.84
C ASP A 129 -1.02 -11.40 -23.26
N GLY A 130 -0.57 -10.45 -22.43
CA GLY A 130 0.62 -9.63 -22.71
C GLY A 130 0.36 -8.45 -23.64
N THR A 131 -0.90 -8.03 -23.81
CA THR A 131 -1.26 -6.89 -24.67
C THR A 131 -1.63 -5.62 -23.92
N PHE A 132 -1.63 -5.66 -22.56
CA PHE A 132 -1.87 -4.46 -21.76
C PHE A 132 -0.62 -3.58 -21.72
N PRO A 133 -0.69 -2.28 -22.14
CA PRO A 133 0.45 -1.39 -22.08
C PRO A 133 0.90 -1.11 -20.65
N LEU A 134 2.14 -1.47 -20.34
CA LEU A 134 2.78 -1.13 -19.06
C LEU A 134 3.18 0.35 -19.06
N ARG A 135 3.75 0.83 -20.18
CA ARG A 135 4.22 2.20 -20.36
C ARG A 135 4.09 2.64 -21.79
N TYR A 136 3.59 3.86 -22.00
CA TYR A 136 3.61 4.52 -23.31
C TYR A 136 4.93 5.26 -23.52
N THR A 137 5.34 5.40 -24.80
CA THR A 137 6.25 6.48 -25.21
C THR A 137 5.44 7.74 -25.44
N GLY A 138 6.02 8.93 -25.32
CA GLY A 138 5.30 10.21 -25.32
C GLY A 138 4.42 10.51 -26.52
N ASP A 139 4.53 9.74 -27.60
CA ASP A 139 3.70 9.82 -28.82
C ASP A 139 2.44 8.95 -28.78
N ARG A 140 2.24 8.15 -27.75
CA ARG A 140 1.19 7.13 -27.62
C ARG A 140 1.20 6.04 -28.71
N ALA A 141 2.15 6.07 -29.64
CA ALA A 141 2.20 5.12 -30.75
C ALA A 141 2.90 3.83 -30.37
N THR A 142 3.81 3.89 -29.42
CA THR A 142 4.60 2.76 -28.94
C THR A 142 4.34 2.53 -27.47
N ALA A 143 4.33 1.27 -27.03
CA ALA A 143 4.17 0.92 -25.63
C ALA A 143 5.08 -0.25 -25.25
N GLU A 144 5.55 -0.27 -24.02
CA GLU A 144 6.00 -1.49 -23.37
C GLU A 144 4.79 -2.20 -22.76
N PHE A 145 4.73 -3.52 -22.95
CA PHE A 145 3.59 -4.31 -22.51
C PHE A 145 3.90 -5.11 -21.25
N LEU A 146 2.87 -5.39 -20.46
CA LEU A 146 2.97 -6.39 -19.41
C LEU A 146 3.34 -7.75 -20.04
N PRO A 147 4.20 -8.55 -19.38
CA PRO A 147 4.52 -9.88 -19.89
C PRO A 147 3.27 -10.76 -19.90
N GLN A 148 3.18 -11.63 -20.92
CA GLN A 148 2.17 -12.68 -20.94
C GLN A 148 2.29 -13.54 -19.67
N ARG A 149 1.16 -13.86 -19.05
CA ARG A 149 1.09 -14.67 -17.84
C ARG A 149 0.86 -16.14 -18.16
N GLU A 150 1.40 -17.02 -17.33
CA GLU A 150 1.14 -18.44 -17.43
C GLU A 150 -0.35 -18.71 -17.18
N LEU A 151 -0.95 -19.55 -18.04
CA LEU A 151 -2.32 -20.04 -17.88
C LEU A 151 -2.30 -21.54 -17.57
N ARG A 152 -3.16 -21.95 -16.65
CA ARG A 152 -3.39 -23.35 -16.32
C ARG A 152 -4.88 -23.63 -16.19
N ASP A 153 -5.29 -24.79 -16.70
CA ASP A 153 -6.68 -25.26 -16.53
C ASP A 153 -6.83 -25.99 -15.20
N PHE A 154 -7.87 -25.65 -14.47
CA PHE A 154 -8.34 -26.38 -13.29
C PHE A 154 -9.84 -26.66 -13.44
N GLY A 155 -10.17 -27.93 -13.69
CA GLY A 155 -11.56 -28.37 -13.81
C GLY A 155 -12.32 -27.74 -14.98
N GLY A 156 -11.66 -27.53 -16.12
CA GLY A 156 -12.26 -26.94 -17.33
C GLY A 156 -12.33 -25.40 -17.29
N ARG A 157 -11.64 -24.76 -16.33
CA ARG A 157 -11.59 -23.30 -16.21
C ARG A 157 -10.15 -22.80 -16.22
N ALA A 158 -9.86 -21.85 -17.13
CA ALA A 158 -8.55 -21.22 -17.21
C ALA A 158 -8.26 -20.36 -15.97
N HIS A 159 -7.06 -20.46 -15.45
CA HIS A 159 -6.54 -19.66 -14.34
C HIS A 159 -5.21 -19.05 -14.73
N VAL A 160 -4.96 -17.85 -14.23
CA VAL A 160 -3.74 -17.06 -14.41
C VAL A 160 -2.83 -17.25 -13.21
N LEU A 161 -1.52 -17.45 -13.45
CA LEU A 161 -0.51 -17.42 -12.40
C LEU A 161 -0.26 -15.98 -11.97
N GLU A 162 -0.44 -15.70 -10.68
CA GLU A 162 -0.16 -14.43 -10.03
C GLU A 162 0.93 -14.60 -8.98
N TYR A 163 1.89 -13.66 -8.95
CA TYR A 163 2.98 -13.70 -7.98
C TYR A 163 2.63 -12.89 -6.74
N GLY A 164 3.03 -13.40 -5.56
CA GLY A 164 2.96 -12.69 -4.30
C GLY A 164 3.80 -11.39 -4.36
N ILE A 165 3.27 -10.32 -3.76
CA ILE A 165 3.97 -9.02 -3.70
C ILE A 165 4.64 -8.89 -2.33
N VAL A 166 5.96 -8.65 -2.36
CA VAL A 166 6.73 -8.22 -1.20
C VAL A 166 7.37 -6.88 -1.56
N ALA A 167 6.99 -5.82 -0.86
CA ALA A 167 7.53 -4.48 -1.05
C ALA A 167 8.71 -4.22 -0.10
N ASP A 168 9.59 -3.28 -0.44
CA ASP A 168 10.68 -2.87 0.44
C ASP A 168 10.13 -2.28 1.73
N PHE A 169 9.05 -1.48 1.62
CA PHE A 169 8.39 -0.87 2.77
C PHE A 169 6.88 -1.01 2.70
N GLY A 170 6.26 -1.14 3.90
CA GLY A 170 4.82 -1.05 4.10
C GLY A 170 4.47 0.25 4.84
N LEU A 171 3.50 0.99 4.32
CA LEU A 171 2.98 2.22 4.92
C LEU A 171 1.52 2.02 5.29
N VAL A 172 1.18 2.12 6.58
CA VAL A 172 -0.17 1.85 7.05
C VAL A 172 -0.68 2.94 8.00
N LYS A 173 -2.01 3.17 7.98
CA LYS A 173 -2.69 4.06 8.93
C LYS A 173 -3.66 3.27 9.78
N ALA A 174 -3.45 3.29 11.10
CA ALA A 174 -4.33 2.64 12.06
C ALA A 174 -5.11 3.65 12.91
N PHE A 175 -6.28 3.24 13.39
CA PHE A 175 -7.07 4.01 14.33
C PHE A 175 -6.41 4.02 15.72
N GLN A 176 -5.96 2.84 16.18
CA GLN A 176 -5.25 2.67 17.44
C GLN A 176 -4.00 1.82 17.23
N GLY A 177 -2.96 2.12 17.99
CA GLY A 177 -1.77 1.30 18.05
C GLY A 177 -1.10 1.40 19.42
N ASP A 178 -0.37 0.37 19.80
CA ASP A 178 0.43 0.36 21.03
C ASP A 178 1.94 0.47 20.71
N ARG A 179 2.76 0.64 21.75
CA ARG A 179 4.22 0.72 21.60
C ARG A 179 4.88 -0.58 21.16
N LYS A 180 4.17 -1.72 21.20
CA LYS A 180 4.64 -3.00 20.66
C LYS A 180 4.37 -3.12 19.16
N GLY A 181 3.58 -2.18 18.59
CA GLY A 181 3.21 -2.16 17.17
C GLY A 181 1.94 -2.95 16.84
N ASN A 182 1.15 -3.37 17.85
CA ASN A 182 -0.16 -3.95 17.61
C ASN A 182 -1.11 -2.87 17.11
N LEU A 183 -1.84 -3.15 16.03
CA LEU A 183 -2.70 -2.17 15.36
C LEU A 183 -4.16 -2.63 15.29
N ARG A 184 -5.06 -1.65 15.55
CA ARG A 184 -6.49 -1.78 15.35
C ARG A 184 -6.94 -0.75 14.33
N PHE A 185 -7.59 -1.20 13.27
CA PHE A 185 -8.20 -0.35 12.25
C PHE A 185 -9.67 -0.12 12.58
N HIS A 186 -10.26 0.98 12.09
CA HIS A 186 -11.65 1.32 12.37
C HIS A 186 -12.48 1.27 11.09
N LEU A 187 -13.59 0.53 11.14
CA LEU A 187 -14.56 0.41 10.04
C LEU A 187 -13.87 0.12 8.69
N SER A 188 -14.25 0.86 7.63
CA SER A 188 -13.72 0.69 6.28
C SER A 188 -12.25 1.05 6.12
N ALA A 189 -11.65 1.76 7.07
CA ALA A 189 -10.20 2.05 7.06
C ALA A 189 -9.32 0.81 7.29
N ARG A 190 -9.92 -0.34 7.67
CA ARG A 190 -9.20 -1.62 7.71
C ARG A 190 -8.72 -2.04 6.32
N ASN A 191 -9.56 -1.93 5.29
CA ASN A 191 -9.30 -2.20 3.85
C ASN A 191 -7.96 -2.87 3.51
N PHE A 192 -7.07 -2.21 2.74
CA PHE A 192 -5.76 -2.74 2.35
C PHE A 192 -4.68 -2.60 3.43
N ASN A 193 -4.93 -1.92 4.54
CA ASN A 193 -3.93 -1.64 5.56
C ASN A 193 -3.26 -2.90 6.15
N PRO A 194 -3.99 -3.94 6.60
CA PRO A 194 -3.34 -5.15 7.09
C PRO A 194 -2.49 -5.84 6.03
N LEU A 195 -2.95 -5.83 4.77
CA LEU A 195 -2.26 -6.48 3.65
C LEU A 195 -0.97 -5.76 3.30
N ALA A 196 -0.99 -4.42 3.25
CA ALA A 196 0.19 -3.60 3.03
C ALA A 196 1.22 -3.78 4.16
N GLY A 197 0.74 -3.84 5.41
CA GLY A 197 1.60 -4.11 6.56
C GLY A 197 2.24 -5.51 6.53
N MET A 198 1.53 -6.53 6.05
CA MET A 198 2.11 -7.87 5.90
C MET A 198 3.11 -7.96 4.75
N ALA A 199 2.88 -7.20 3.67
CA ALA A 199 3.68 -7.28 2.44
C ALA A 199 4.98 -6.46 2.48
N GLY A 200 5.15 -5.54 3.43
CA GLY A 200 6.37 -4.74 3.58
C GLY A 200 7.49 -5.51 4.30
N ARG A 201 8.72 -5.39 3.81
CA ARG A 201 9.93 -5.90 4.52
C ARG A 201 10.24 -5.09 5.78
N ARG A 202 9.97 -3.79 5.74
CA ARG A 202 9.97 -2.88 6.89
C ARG A 202 8.68 -2.07 6.87
N VAL A 203 8.01 -1.95 8.00
CA VAL A 203 6.66 -1.38 8.08
C VAL A 203 6.61 -0.21 9.04
N PHE A 204 6.13 0.91 8.51
CA PHE A 204 5.84 2.13 9.24
C PHE A 204 4.33 2.28 9.43
N ALA A 205 3.91 2.48 10.67
CA ALA A 205 2.51 2.67 11.00
C ALA A 205 2.28 4.06 11.58
N GLU A 206 1.46 4.89 10.91
CA GLU A 206 0.91 6.06 11.58
C GLU A 206 -0.36 5.68 12.33
N VAL A 207 -0.50 6.14 13.56
CA VAL A 207 -1.66 5.84 14.41
C VAL A 207 -2.34 7.12 14.86
N GLN A 208 -3.69 7.13 14.83
CA GLN A 208 -4.47 8.27 15.32
C GLN A 208 -4.48 8.35 16.85
N HIS A 209 -4.46 7.20 17.52
CA HIS A 209 -4.48 7.10 18.96
C HIS A 209 -3.47 6.07 19.44
N LEU A 210 -2.49 6.54 20.23
CA LEU A 210 -1.60 5.66 20.94
C LEU A 210 -2.29 5.17 22.22
N VAL A 211 -2.35 3.87 22.41
CA VAL A 211 -2.86 3.24 23.64
C VAL A 211 -1.71 2.72 24.49
N VAL A 212 -1.98 2.52 25.77
CA VAL A 212 -1.01 1.88 26.67
C VAL A 212 -0.71 0.44 26.20
N VAL A 213 0.47 -0.06 26.52
CA VAL A 213 0.81 -1.46 26.23
C VAL A 213 -0.22 -2.38 26.92
N ASP A 214 -0.68 -3.39 26.17
CA ASP A 214 -1.75 -4.30 26.58
C ASP A 214 -3.13 -3.61 26.78
N GLY A 215 -3.29 -2.41 26.24
CA GLY A 215 -4.56 -1.68 26.26
C GLY A 215 -5.49 -1.96 25.07
N LEU A 216 -5.04 -2.74 24.07
CA LEU A 216 -5.90 -3.29 23.03
C LEU A 216 -6.41 -4.67 23.47
N ASP A 217 -7.70 -4.92 23.25
CA ASP A 217 -8.22 -6.27 23.36
C ASP A 217 -7.49 -7.17 22.35
N PRO A 218 -6.93 -8.32 22.75
CA PRO A 218 -6.26 -9.24 21.84
C PRO A 218 -7.11 -9.65 20.63
N ASP A 219 -8.44 -9.76 20.81
CA ASP A 219 -9.36 -10.09 19.72
C ASP A 219 -9.58 -8.93 18.74
N ASP A 220 -9.26 -7.69 19.12
CA ASP A 220 -9.34 -6.49 18.32
C ASP A 220 -8.03 -6.15 17.57
N ILE A 221 -6.97 -6.94 17.77
CA ILE A 221 -5.71 -6.73 17.06
C ILE A 221 -5.85 -7.23 15.62
N HIS A 222 -5.97 -6.29 14.68
CA HIS A 222 -6.15 -6.57 13.26
C HIS A 222 -4.83 -6.80 12.52
N LEU A 223 -3.73 -6.22 12.99
CA LEU A 223 -2.37 -6.46 12.53
C LEU A 223 -1.45 -6.58 13.76
N PRO A 224 -0.92 -7.78 14.02
CA PRO A 224 0.00 -8.00 15.12
C PRO A 224 1.30 -7.23 14.98
N GLY A 225 1.85 -6.79 16.11
CA GLY A 225 3.08 -6.00 16.14
C GLY A 225 4.28 -6.65 15.48
N VAL A 226 4.29 -7.98 15.32
CA VAL A 226 5.38 -8.68 14.61
C VAL A 226 5.61 -8.19 13.19
N PHE A 227 4.57 -7.62 12.55
CA PHE A 227 4.64 -7.07 11.20
C PHE A 227 5.03 -5.59 11.16
N VAL A 228 5.10 -4.89 12.29
CA VAL A 228 5.32 -3.43 12.34
C VAL A 228 6.68 -3.15 12.96
N ASP A 229 7.48 -2.31 12.31
CA ASP A 229 8.81 -1.93 12.80
C ASP A 229 8.79 -0.63 13.59
N ASP A 230 8.11 0.39 13.08
CA ASP A 230 8.05 1.71 13.69
C ASP A 230 6.60 2.22 13.75
N VAL A 231 6.24 2.80 14.90
CA VAL A 231 4.93 3.44 15.15
C VAL A 231 5.12 4.93 15.32
N LEU A 232 4.31 5.72 14.64
CA LEU A 232 4.33 7.18 14.65
C LEU A 232 2.93 7.72 14.94
N LEU A 233 2.82 8.87 15.58
CA LEU A 233 1.53 9.56 15.67
C LEU A 233 1.22 10.23 14.34
N ALA A 234 -0.01 10.07 13.87
CA ALA A 234 -0.51 10.78 12.69
C ALA A 234 -0.53 12.29 12.94
N SER A 235 -0.29 13.10 11.91
CA SER A 235 -0.29 14.57 12.03
C SER A 235 -1.68 15.13 12.35
N ASP A 236 -2.74 14.38 12.01
CA ASP A 236 -4.13 14.68 12.35
C ASP A 236 -4.59 14.08 13.70
N ALA A 237 -3.65 13.46 14.44
CA ALA A 237 -3.92 12.91 15.75
C ALA A 237 -4.23 14.06 16.73
N ALA A 238 -5.51 14.18 17.13
CA ALA A 238 -5.87 15.07 18.22
C ALA A 238 -5.17 14.57 19.51
N PRO A 239 -4.58 15.45 20.33
CA PRO A 239 -4.09 15.07 21.64
C PRO A 239 -5.29 14.66 22.50
N LYS A 240 -5.66 13.39 22.48
CA LYS A 240 -6.65 12.85 23.40
C LYS A 240 -5.93 12.25 24.59
N GLN A 241 -6.18 12.84 25.77
CA GLN A 241 -5.90 12.24 27.04
C GLN A 241 -6.34 10.78 27.00
N ALA A 242 -5.47 9.90 27.51
CA ALA A 242 -5.77 8.49 27.72
C ALA A 242 -7.06 8.39 28.57
N THR A 243 -8.20 8.22 27.90
CA THR A 243 -9.41 7.87 28.61
C THR A 243 -9.30 6.39 28.89
N ILE A 244 -8.94 6.07 30.13
CA ILE A 244 -9.11 4.73 30.67
C ILE A 244 -10.63 4.48 30.55
N ALA A 245 -11.03 3.63 29.59
CA ALA A 245 -12.39 3.15 29.55
C ALA A 245 -12.63 2.39 30.85
N GLY A 246 -13.38 3.03 31.75
CA GLY A 246 -13.71 2.46 33.02
C GLY A 246 -14.53 1.19 32.83
N VAL A 247 -14.09 0.18 33.55
CA VAL A 247 -14.92 -0.97 33.91
C VAL A 247 -16.18 -0.44 34.61
N SER A 248 -17.33 -0.75 34.05
CA SER A 248 -18.60 -0.75 34.76
C SER A 248 -19.42 -1.94 34.29
#